data_bfb4b6fed38b4b7864b1e2dc17b67750
#
_entry.id   bfb4b6fed38b4b7864b1e2dc17b67750
#
_cell.length_a   1.000
_cell.length_b   1.000
_cell.length_c   1.000
_cell.angle_alpha   90.00
_cell.angle_beta   90.00
_cell.angle_gamma   90.00
#
_symmetry.space_group_name_H-M   'P 1'
#
loop_
_entity.id
_entity.type
_entity.pdbx_description
1 polymer ?
#
loop_
_entity_poly.entity_id
_entity_poly.type
_entity_poly.pdbx_seq_one_letter_code
_entity_poly.pdbx_strand_id
1 'polypeptide(L)'
;MTTVTIGIPSYNEELNIKTILESVIFSDLNSIDLVEIIISDDSTDDTPSIVKQFMENHSKKIIFLHNDMRKGAANAWNNIIQNATGEIVVLYDADVMPEPNCTLELVDKINNNVGICASNPKPIADRGIPARGTIFVNEWLESVREKELSEYTVMGRALSIRSDIAKKIIIPEGLIAIDLFIQSKVLGMGYDVVFNPNAIVLFKPAKTFVDFSSQVIRAINGHNQLKKLRYKKNNHLSIKTALVEFFRVTMRNAFGALSTCL
;
A
#
# COMPACT_ATOMS: atom_id res chain seq x y z
N MET A 1 -23.54 -8.44 5.18
CA MET A 1 -22.06 -8.44 5.35
C MET A 1 -21.47 -7.82 4.10
N THR A 2 -20.51 -6.92 4.25
CA THR A 2 -19.81 -6.33 3.11
C THR A 2 -18.89 -7.37 2.49
N THR A 3 -18.97 -7.55 1.20
CA THR A 3 -18.13 -8.51 0.48
C THR A 3 -16.79 -7.87 0.11
N VAL A 4 -15.69 -8.60 0.33
CA VAL A 4 -14.32 -8.07 0.16
C VAL A 4 -13.51 -9.00 -0.73
N THR A 5 -12.83 -8.42 -1.72
CA THR A 5 -11.72 -9.04 -2.45
C THR A 5 -10.41 -8.52 -1.87
N ILE A 6 -9.48 -9.42 -1.53
CA ILE A 6 -8.10 -9.03 -1.21
C ILE A 6 -7.24 -9.23 -2.45
N GLY A 7 -6.47 -8.19 -2.81
CA GLY A 7 -5.56 -8.19 -3.95
C GLY A 7 -4.10 -8.07 -3.52
N ILE A 8 -3.23 -8.91 -4.10
CA ILE A 8 -1.80 -8.94 -3.80
C ILE A 8 -1.04 -8.91 -5.13
N PRO A 9 -0.49 -7.76 -5.56
CA PRO A 9 0.46 -7.71 -6.66
C PRO A 9 1.81 -8.29 -6.21
N SER A 10 2.41 -9.18 -6.99
CA SER A 10 3.64 -9.89 -6.63
C SER A 10 4.68 -9.87 -7.74
N TYR A 11 5.95 -9.72 -7.37
CA TYR A 11 7.10 -9.87 -8.26
C TYR A 11 8.36 -10.24 -7.47
N ASN A 12 8.82 -11.49 -7.55
CA ASN A 12 10.00 -12.03 -6.87
C ASN A 12 9.92 -11.87 -5.33
N GLU A 13 8.87 -12.41 -4.75
CA GLU A 13 8.54 -12.31 -3.32
C GLU A 13 8.58 -13.66 -2.60
N GLU A 14 9.42 -14.60 -3.03
CA GLU A 14 9.56 -15.94 -2.44
C GLU A 14 9.78 -15.93 -0.92
N LEU A 15 10.44 -14.87 -0.40
CA LEU A 15 10.72 -14.71 1.03
C LEU A 15 9.56 -14.12 1.84
N ASN A 16 8.54 -13.56 1.17
CA ASN A 16 7.48 -12.78 1.83
C ASN A 16 6.08 -13.31 1.52
N ILE A 17 5.84 -13.85 0.31
CA ILE A 17 4.49 -14.19 -0.18
C ILE A 17 3.72 -15.13 0.76
N LYS A 18 4.39 -16.12 1.36
CA LYS A 18 3.75 -17.02 2.32
C LYS A 18 3.27 -16.26 3.55
N THR A 19 4.09 -15.35 4.07
CA THR A 19 3.77 -14.57 5.28
C THR A 19 2.54 -13.70 5.09
N ILE A 20 2.44 -12.98 3.95
CA ILE A 20 1.26 -12.15 3.68
C ILE A 20 0.00 -13.00 3.50
N LEU A 21 0.09 -14.14 2.80
CA LEU A 21 -1.05 -15.04 2.62
C LEU A 21 -1.56 -15.61 3.95
N GLU A 22 -0.67 -16.05 4.83
CA GLU A 22 -1.01 -16.49 6.19
C GLU A 22 -1.66 -15.35 6.98
N SER A 23 -1.08 -14.14 6.98
CA SER A 23 -1.61 -12.99 7.70
C SER A 23 -3.04 -12.63 7.25
N VAL A 24 -3.31 -12.70 5.95
CA VAL A 24 -4.63 -12.41 5.38
C VAL A 24 -5.67 -13.48 5.73
N ILE A 25 -5.30 -14.77 5.67
CA ILE A 25 -6.23 -15.88 5.97
C ILE A 25 -6.59 -15.92 7.44
N PHE A 26 -5.64 -15.62 8.32
CA PHE A 26 -5.85 -15.62 9.78
C PHE A 26 -6.28 -14.25 10.33
N SER A 27 -6.59 -13.27 9.47
CA SER A 27 -7.10 -11.97 9.90
C SER A 27 -8.49 -12.08 10.55
N ASP A 28 -8.79 -11.12 11.43
CA ASP A 28 -10.14 -10.99 12.01
C ASP A 28 -11.09 -10.41 10.95
N LEU A 29 -12.05 -11.21 10.52
CA LEU A 29 -13.01 -10.88 9.47
C LEU A 29 -14.47 -10.90 9.97
N ASN A 30 -14.70 -10.80 11.28
CA ASN A 30 -16.00 -11.05 11.92
C ASN A 30 -17.20 -10.30 11.31
N SER A 31 -17.00 -9.14 10.69
CA SER A 31 -18.06 -8.32 10.08
C SER A 31 -18.01 -8.24 8.55
N ILE A 32 -17.04 -8.91 7.91
CA ILE A 32 -16.86 -8.88 6.46
C ILE A 32 -16.87 -10.31 5.87
N ASP A 33 -17.29 -10.39 4.62
CA ASP A 33 -17.26 -11.65 3.85
C ASP A 33 -16.10 -11.59 2.85
N LEU A 34 -15.01 -12.31 3.13
CA LEU A 34 -13.87 -12.46 2.22
C LEU A 34 -14.24 -13.45 1.11
N VAL A 35 -14.67 -12.91 -0.03
CA VAL A 35 -15.14 -13.73 -1.16
C VAL A 35 -14.00 -14.35 -1.94
N GLU A 36 -12.82 -13.67 -2.01
CA GLU A 36 -11.66 -14.17 -2.75
C GLU A 36 -10.38 -13.43 -2.41
N ILE A 37 -9.25 -14.06 -2.68
CA ILE A 37 -7.90 -13.46 -2.69
C ILE A 37 -7.37 -13.57 -4.12
N ILE A 38 -7.02 -12.43 -4.74
CA ILE A 38 -6.45 -12.39 -6.09
C ILE A 38 -4.98 -12.04 -6.01
N ILE A 39 -4.12 -12.92 -6.49
CA ILE A 39 -2.68 -12.69 -6.61
C ILE A 39 -2.37 -12.48 -8.07
N SER A 40 -1.84 -11.29 -8.43
CA SER A 40 -1.34 -11.01 -9.77
C SER A 40 0.16 -10.96 -9.75
N ASP A 41 0.79 -11.92 -10.39
CA ASP A 41 2.21 -12.26 -10.24
C ASP A 41 2.95 -12.26 -11.57
N ASP A 42 4.14 -11.66 -11.57
CA ASP A 42 5.06 -11.63 -12.71
C ASP A 42 6.42 -12.26 -12.33
N SER A 43 6.49 -13.09 -11.27
CA SER A 43 7.73 -13.59 -10.67
C SER A 43 8.42 -14.65 -11.52
N THR A 44 9.75 -14.69 -11.38
CA THR A 44 10.64 -15.70 -12.01
C THR A 44 11.41 -16.52 -10.98
N ASP A 45 11.23 -16.24 -9.69
CA ASP A 45 11.75 -16.99 -8.54
C ASP A 45 10.76 -18.09 -8.08
N ASP A 46 10.87 -18.59 -6.85
CA ASP A 46 10.01 -19.64 -6.32
C ASP A 46 8.62 -19.14 -5.86
N THR A 47 8.30 -17.84 -6.00
CA THR A 47 7.00 -17.27 -5.63
C THR A 47 5.81 -18.06 -6.20
N PRO A 48 5.76 -18.39 -7.52
CA PRO A 48 4.63 -19.12 -8.09
C PRO A 48 4.44 -20.51 -7.49
N SER A 49 5.53 -21.21 -7.17
CA SER A 49 5.49 -22.53 -6.55
C SER A 49 4.92 -22.47 -5.14
N ILE A 50 5.34 -21.48 -4.35
CA ILE A 50 4.86 -21.24 -2.99
C ILE A 50 3.36 -20.92 -2.98
N VAL A 51 2.89 -20.06 -3.90
CA VAL A 51 1.47 -19.74 -4.03
C VAL A 51 0.63 -20.97 -4.35
N LYS A 52 1.06 -21.77 -5.34
CA LYS A 52 0.33 -23.02 -5.73
C LYS A 52 0.24 -23.99 -4.57
N GLN A 53 1.35 -24.24 -3.86
CA GLN A 53 1.35 -25.09 -2.67
C GLN A 53 0.44 -24.55 -1.56
N PHE A 54 0.38 -23.24 -1.40
CA PHE A 54 -0.49 -22.61 -0.42
C PHE A 54 -1.97 -22.82 -0.76
N MET A 55 -2.33 -22.69 -2.04
CA MET A 55 -3.71 -22.93 -2.53
C MET A 55 -4.21 -24.35 -2.25
N GLU A 56 -3.34 -25.36 -2.40
CA GLU A 56 -3.69 -26.76 -2.14
C GLU A 56 -4.06 -27.02 -0.67
N ASN A 57 -3.50 -26.24 0.26
CA ASN A 57 -3.67 -26.42 1.69
C ASN A 57 -4.75 -25.54 2.33
N HIS A 58 -5.42 -24.67 1.56
CA HIS A 58 -6.39 -23.73 2.09
C HIS A 58 -7.70 -23.74 1.30
N SER A 59 -8.83 -23.74 2.04
CA SER A 59 -10.18 -23.79 1.45
C SER A 59 -10.69 -22.46 0.92
N LYS A 60 -10.00 -21.33 1.22
CA LYS A 60 -10.39 -20.01 0.70
C LYS A 60 -10.19 -19.94 -0.80
N LYS A 61 -11.09 -19.26 -1.49
CA LYS A 61 -10.97 -19.06 -2.94
C LYS A 61 -9.78 -18.14 -3.23
N ILE A 62 -8.71 -18.69 -3.75
CA ILE A 62 -7.53 -17.97 -4.21
C ILE A 62 -7.49 -18.02 -5.73
N ILE A 63 -7.40 -16.87 -6.38
CA ILE A 63 -7.24 -16.71 -7.82
C ILE A 63 -5.80 -16.29 -8.07
N PHE A 64 -5.05 -17.14 -8.78
CA PHE A 64 -3.65 -16.88 -9.11
C PHE A 64 -3.50 -16.55 -10.59
N LEU A 65 -3.16 -15.28 -10.88
CA LEU A 65 -2.95 -14.74 -12.21
C LEU A 65 -1.45 -14.57 -12.42
N HIS A 66 -0.79 -15.57 -13.01
CA HIS A 66 0.65 -15.54 -13.26
C HIS A 66 0.97 -15.22 -14.72
N ASN A 67 1.97 -14.38 -14.93
CA ASN A 67 2.54 -14.07 -16.25
C ASN A 67 4.01 -14.52 -16.30
N ASP A 68 4.39 -15.20 -17.38
CA ASP A 68 5.79 -15.63 -17.62
C ASP A 68 6.75 -14.46 -17.89
N MET A 69 6.21 -13.29 -18.24
CA MET A 69 6.98 -12.07 -18.50
C MET A 69 6.50 -10.93 -17.62
N ARG A 70 7.44 -10.15 -17.10
CA ARG A 70 7.15 -8.99 -16.26
C ARG A 70 6.36 -7.92 -17.01
N LYS A 71 5.11 -7.67 -16.56
CA LYS A 71 4.23 -6.60 -17.03
C LYS A 71 4.19 -5.40 -16.08
N GLY A 72 4.66 -5.58 -14.84
CA GLY A 72 4.84 -4.54 -13.84
C GLY A 72 3.62 -4.24 -12.98
N ALA A 73 3.85 -3.46 -11.93
CA ALA A 73 2.87 -3.22 -10.87
C ALA A 73 1.54 -2.64 -11.36
N ALA A 74 1.56 -1.73 -12.34
CA ALA A 74 0.34 -1.13 -12.91
C ALA A 74 -0.57 -2.19 -13.55
N ASN A 75 0.03 -3.15 -14.28
CA ASN A 75 -0.72 -4.26 -14.86
C ASN A 75 -1.27 -5.19 -13.76
N ALA A 76 -0.46 -5.51 -12.75
CA ALA A 76 -0.90 -6.36 -11.66
C ALA A 76 -2.09 -5.75 -10.90
N TRP A 77 -2.07 -4.45 -10.61
CA TRP A 77 -3.18 -3.74 -9.98
C TRP A 77 -4.42 -3.74 -10.86
N ASN A 78 -4.29 -3.45 -12.17
CA ASN A 78 -5.41 -3.51 -13.11
C ASN A 78 -6.03 -4.91 -13.17
N ASN A 79 -5.21 -5.97 -13.24
CA ASN A 79 -5.69 -7.34 -13.24
C ASN A 79 -6.49 -7.67 -11.98
N ILE A 80 -6.00 -7.29 -10.81
CA ILE A 80 -6.71 -7.50 -9.53
C ILE A 80 -8.05 -6.77 -9.55
N ILE A 81 -8.04 -5.46 -9.85
CA ILE A 81 -9.25 -4.61 -9.81
C ILE A 81 -10.32 -5.11 -10.79
N GLN A 82 -9.92 -5.50 -12.01
CA GLN A 82 -10.89 -5.94 -13.03
C GLN A 82 -11.50 -7.31 -12.71
N ASN A 83 -10.76 -8.20 -12.06
CA ASN A 83 -11.24 -9.54 -11.67
C ASN A 83 -11.93 -9.56 -10.31
N ALA A 84 -11.82 -8.53 -9.48
CA ALA A 84 -12.43 -8.46 -8.16
C ALA A 84 -13.96 -8.54 -8.23
N THR A 85 -14.58 -9.39 -7.39
CA THR A 85 -16.04 -9.55 -7.30
C THR A 85 -16.63 -8.95 -6.02
N GLY A 86 -15.80 -8.65 -5.00
CA GLY A 86 -16.23 -8.00 -3.77
C GLY A 86 -16.64 -6.54 -3.99
N GLU A 87 -17.49 -6.02 -3.10
CA GLU A 87 -17.91 -4.61 -3.06
C GLU A 87 -16.75 -3.66 -2.76
N ILE A 88 -15.77 -4.16 -1.98
CA ILE A 88 -14.54 -3.45 -1.62
C ILE A 88 -13.34 -4.30 -2.04
N VAL A 89 -12.33 -3.65 -2.64
CA VAL A 89 -11.02 -4.26 -2.89
C VAL A 89 -10.04 -3.75 -1.85
N VAL A 90 -9.42 -4.66 -1.10
CA VAL A 90 -8.31 -4.36 -0.21
C VAL A 90 -7.02 -4.81 -0.90
N LEU A 91 -6.10 -3.88 -1.12
CA LEU A 91 -4.82 -4.13 -1.78
C LEU A 91 -3.71 -4.13 -0.74
N TYR A 92 -2.87 -5.16 -0.76
CA TYR A 92 -1.67 -5.29 0.07
C TYR A 92 -0.45 -5.49 -0.82
N ASP A 93 0.66 -4.80 -0.55
CA ASP A 93 1.95 -5.18 -1.11
C ASP A 93 2.36 -6.58 -0.61
N ALA A 94 3.09 -7.33 -1.41
CA ALA A 94 3.46 -8.71 -1.07
C ALA A 94 4.54 -8.82 0.03
N ASP A 95 5.22 -7.71 0.36
CA ASP A 95 6.31 -7.62 1.36
C ASP A 95 5.88 -7.05 2.72
N VAL A 96 4.57 -7.01 2.98
CA VAL A 96 4.02 -6.48 4.25
C VAL A 96 3.38 -7.57 5.11
N MET A 97 3.16 -7.22 6.39
CA MET A 97 2.44 -8.06 7.37
C MET A 97 1.32 -7.21 8.00
N PRO A 98 0.08 -7.34 7.53
CA PRO A 98 -1.05 -6.68 8.18
C PRO A 98 -1.29 -7.25 9.59
N GLU A 99 -1.61 -6.37 10.54
CA GLU A 99 -2.12 -6.80 11.84
C GLU A 99 -3.49 -7.49 11.68
N PRO A 100 -3.91 -8.36 12.62
CA PRO A 100 -5.10 -9.18 12.47
C PRO A 100 -6.39 -8.41 12.15
N ASN A 101 -6.54 -7.19 12.65
CA ASN A 101 -7.69 -6.31 12.41
C ASN A 101 -7.51 -5.34 11.23
N CYS A 102 -6.36 -5.33 10.56
CA CYS A 102 -6.05 -4.32 9.54
C CYS A 102 -7.07 -4.31 8.40
N THR A 103 -7.48 -5.48 7.89
CA THR A 103 -8.50 -5.58 6.84
C THR A 103 -9.83 -4.99 7.29
N LEU A 104 -10.27 -5.30 8.52
CA LEU A 104 -11.49 -4.77 9.10
C LEU A 104 -11.45 -3.24 9.22
N GLU A 105 -10.35 -2.71 9.77
CA GLU A 105 -10.14 -1.28 9.94
C GLU A 105 -10.14 -0.50 8.60
N LEU A 106 -9.59 -1.12 7.54
CA LEU A 106 -9.62 -0.54 6.20
C LEU A 106 -11.03 -0.51 5.61
N VAL A 107 -11.81 -1.58 5.82
CA VAL A 107 -13.16 -1.73 5.26
C VAL A 107 -14.17 -0.85 5.99
N ASP A 108 -14.07 -0.75 7.30
CA ASP A 108 -15.00 0.01 8.17
C ASP A 108 -15.11 1.51 7.81
N LYS A 109 -14.05 2.10 7.25
CA LYS A 109 -14.06 3.51 6.84
C LYS A 109 -14.71 3.76 5.49
N ILE A 110 -14.89 2.71 4.69
CA ILE A 110 -15.51 2.83 3.37
C ILE A 110 -17.02 3.02 3.51
N ASN A 111 -17.56 4.02 2.84
CA ASN A 111 -18.99 4.33 2.80
C ASN A 111 -19.36 5.04 1.49
N ASN A 112 -20.56 5.59 1.40
CA ASN A 112 -21.05 6.25 0.17
C ASN A 112 -20.18 7.45 -0.26
N ASN A 113 -19.55 8.15 0.67
CA ASN A 113 -18.73 9.34 0.40
C ASN A 113 -17.24 9.00 0.33
N VAL A 114 -16.78 8.00 1.11
CA VAL A 114 -15.37 7.59 1.17
C VAL A 114 -15.09 6.54 0.11
N GLY A 115 -14.25 6.91 -0.86
CA GLY A 115 -13.82 6.02 -1.95
C GLY A 115 -12.58 5.20 -1.62
N ILE A 116 -11.65 5.74 -0.80
CA ILE A 116 -10.42 5.07 -0.37
C ILE A 116 -10.22 5.25 1.13
N CYS A 117 -9.78 4.17 1.80
CA CYS A 117 -9.17 4.22 3.12
C CYS A 117 -7.71 3.76 3.02
N ALA A 118 -6.78 4.60 3.49
CA ALA A 118 -5.36 4.32 3.55
C ALA A 118 -4.97 3.70 4.88
N SER A 119 -4.08 2.71 4.84
CA SER A 119 -3.49 2.07 6.02
C SER A 119 -2.46 2.95 6.72
N ASN A 120 -2.04 2.51 7.90
CA ASN A 120 -0.93 3.05 8.65
C ASN A 120 0.29 2.11 8.60
N PRO A 121 1.20 2.28 7.62
CA PRO A 121 2.41 1.50 7.57
C PRO A 121 3.30 1.77 8.79
N LYS A 122 3.77 0.70 9.44
CA LYS A 122 4.70 0.77 10.56
C LYS A 122 5.96 -0.05 10.24
N PRO A 123 7.14 0.56 10.24
CA PRO A 123 8.38 -0.19 10.07
C PRO A 123 8.65 -1.08 11.28
N ILE A 124 9.07 -2.32 11.01
CA ILE A 124 9.56 -3.21 12.05
C ILE A 124 10.82 -2.60 12.66
N ALA A 125 10.94 -2.68 13.98
CA ALA A 125 12.10 -2.13 14.70
C ALA A 125 13.42 -2.74 14.18
N ASP A 126 14.35 -1.87 13.78
CA ASP A 126 15.68 -2.21 13.33
C ASP A 126 16.68 -1.16 13.84
N ARG A 127 17.94 -1.57 14.09
CA ARG A 127 18.99 -0.69 14.66
C ARG A 127 19.97 -0.15 13.61
N GLY A 128 19.87 -0.59 12.37
CA GLY A 128 20.71 -0.11 11.25
C GLY A 128 20.50 1.37 10.97
N ILE A 129 21.52 2.09 10.54
CA ILE A 129 21.41 3.52 10.22
C ILE A 129 20.37 3.78 9.11
N PRO A 130 20.36 3.05 7.98
CA PRO A 130 19.34 3.24 6.95
C PRO A 130 17.92 2.92 7.45
N ALA A 131 17.79 1.91 8.32
CA ALA A 131 16.52 1.56 8.92
C ALA A 131 15.99 2.68 9.82
N ARG A 132 16.84 3.32 10.62
CA ARG A 132 16.47 4.48 11.44
C ARG A 132 16.00 5.67 10.59
N GLY A 133 16.65 5.91 9.44
CA GLY A 133 16.19 6.88 8.46
C GLY A 133 14.80 6.55 7.92
N THR A 134 14.56 5.29 7.54
CA THR A 134 13.25 4.82 7.10
C THR A 134 12.18 5.02 8.19
N ILE A 135 12.50 4.66 9.44
CA ILE A 135 11.60 4.82 10.60
C ILE A 135 11.26 6.29 10.79
N PHE A 136 12.26 7.18 10.81
CA PHE A 136 12.04 8.61 10.96
C PHE A 136 11.13 9.21 9.88
N VAL A 137 11.41 8.90 8.60
CA VAL A 137 10.58 9.37 7.48
C VAL A 137 9.14 8.86 7.61
N ASN A 138 8.96 7.59 8.02
CA ASN A 138 7.63 7.04 8.21
C ASN A 138 6.86 7.73 9.36
N GLU A 139 7.51 7.97 10.50
CA GLU A 139 6.91 8.67 11.65
C GLU A 139 6.53 10.11 11.28
N TRP A 140 7.38 10.80 10.51
CA TRP A 140 7.08 12.14 10.01
C TRP A 140 5.86 12.14 9.08
N LEU A 141 5.83 11.26 8.09
CA LEU A 141 4.70 11.16 7.15
C LEU A 141 3.40 10.71 7.83
N GLU A 142 3.47 9.85 8.86
CA GLU A 142 2.33 9.50 9.69
C GLU A 142 1.79 10.74 10.42
N SER A 143 2.65 11.48 11.09
CA SER A 143 2.28 12.71 11.81
C SER A 143 1.63 13.75 10.88
N VAL A 144 2.08 13.83 9.61
CA VAL A 144 1.44 14.66 8.58
C VAL A 144 0.05 14.14 8.22
N ARG A 145 -0.10 12.82 7.97
CA ARG A 145 -1.38 12.20 7.58
C ARG A 145 -2.46 12.36 8.64
N GLU A 146 -2.09 12.40 9.92
CA GLU A 146 -3.00 12.68 11.03
C GLU A 146 -3.52 14.12 11.04
N LYS A 147 -2.84 15.05 10.38
CA LYS A 147 -3.17 16.49 10.40
C LYS A 147 -3.95 16.94 9.18
N GLU A 148 -3.57 16.46 8.02
CA GLU A 148 -4.19 16.92 6.78
C GLU A 148 -4.15 15.88 5.66
N LEU A 149 -5.16 15.94 4.79
CA LEU A 149 -5.16 15.21 3.53
C LEU A 149 -4.15 15.83 2.57
N SER A 150 -3.21 15.05 2.09
CA SER A 150 -2.18 15.47 1.14
C SER A 150 -1.87 14.39 0.11
N GLU A 151 -0.93 14.66 -0.79
CA GLU A 151 -0.39 13.66 -1.72
C GLU A 151 0.27 12.45 -1.03
N TYR A 152 0.51 12.51 0.27
CA TYR A 152 1.09 11.43 1.07
C TYR A 152 0.06 10.69 1.92
N THR A 153 -1.24 10.94 1.75
CA THR A 153 -2.29 10.28 2.54
C THR A 153 -2.35 8.79 2.22
N VAL A 154 -2.42 8.44 0.94
CA VAL A 154 -2.31 7.05 0.50
C VAL A 154 -0.84 6.74 0.26
N MET A 155 -0.32 5.77 1.01
CA MET A 155 1.01 5.20 0.80
C MET A 155 0.82 3.74 0.42
N GLY A 156 1.36 3.34 -0.71
CA GLY A 156 1.04 2.13 -1.47
C GLY A 156 1.12 0.77 -0.78
N ARG A 157 1.43 0.68 0.51
CA ARG A 157 1.63 -0.60 1.20
C ARG A 157 0.34 -1.37 1.47
N ALA A 158 -0.73 -0.65 1.83
CA ALA A 158 -2.07 -1.21 1.92
C ALA A 158 -3.13 -0.11 1.83
N LEU A 159 -4.23 -0.41 1.19
CA LEU A 159 -5.41 0.44 1.10
C LEU A 159 -6.66 -0.39 0.82
N SER A 160 -7.83 0.18 1.12
CA SER A 160 -9.09 -0.31 0.59
C SER A 160 -9.70 0.71 -0.38
N ILE A 161 -10.40 0.23 -1.38
CA ILE A 161 -11.09 1.05 -2.38
C ILE A 161 -12.43 0.40 -2.75
N ARG A 162 -13.45 1.20 -2.97
CA ARG A 162 -14.72 0.71 -3.51
C ARG A 162 -14.53 0.14 -4.91
N SER A 163 -15.05 -1.04 -5.17
CA SER A 163 -14.92 -1.73 -6.46
C SER A 163 -15.54 -0.96 -7.61
N ASP A 164 -16.70 -0.32 -7.40
CA ASP A 164 -17.41 0.46 -8.42
C ASP A 164 -16.64 1.73 -8.85
N ILE A 165 -15.78 2.25 -7.96
CA ILE A 165 -14.86 3.36 -8.25
C ILE A 165 -13.60 2.83 -8.91
N ALA A 166 -12.97 1.81 -8.32
CA ALA A 166 -11.72 1.23 -8.79
C ALA A 166 -11.81 0.76 -10.25
N LYS A 167 -12.90 0.08 -10.62
CA LYS A 167 -13.13 -0.43 -11.98
C LYS A 167 -13.27 0.65 -13.06
N LYS A 168 -13.52 1.90 -12.67
CA LYS A 168 -13.51 3.05 -13.59
C LYS A 168 -12.12 3.65 -13.81
N ILE A 169 -11.13 3.19 -13.04
CA ILE A 169 -9.75 3.69 -13.08
C ILE A 169 -8.87 2.67 -13.80
N ILE A 170 -8.31 3.07 -14.93
CA ILE A 170 -7.28 2.28 -15.63
C ILE A 170 -5.93 2.91 -15.31
N ILE A 171 -5.05 2.13 -14.69
CA ILE A 171 -3.71 2.56 -14.31
C ILE A 171 -2.82 2.47 -15.54
N PRO A 172 -2.17 3.59 -15.98
CA PRO A 172 -1.28 3.57 -17.12
C PRO A 172 -0.07 2.64 -16.91
N GLU A 173 0.32 1.94 -17.96
CA GLU A 173 1.50 1.09 -17.94
C GLU A 173 2.76 1.90 -17.59
N GLY A 174 3.68 1.30 -16.82
CA GLY A 174 4.93 1.93 -16.40
C GLY A 174 4.76 3.05 -15.37
N LEU A 175 3.56 3.26 -14.81
CA LEU A 175 3.35 4.23 -13.75
C LEU A 175 4.01 3.77 -12.44
N ILE A 176 4.81 4.66 -11.83
CA ILE A 176 5.56 4.39 -10.60
C ILE A 176 4.72 4.69 -9.36
N ALA A 177 4.10 5.89 -9.29
CA ALA A 177 3.30 6.35 -8.16
C ALA A 177 1.82 5.99 -8.36
N ILE A 178 1.51 4.70 -8.30
CA ILE A 178 0.16 4.16 -8.54
C ILE A 178 -0.81 4.65 -7.46
N ASP A 179 -0.40 4.61 -6.21
CA ASP A 179 -1.14 5.07 -5.04
C ASP A 179 -1.58 6.52 -5.16
N LEU A 180 -0.65 7.43 -5.47
CA LEU A 180 -0.95 8.85 -5.69
C LEU A 180 -1.87 9.07 -6.90
N PHE A 181 -1.68 8.28 -7.96
CA PHE A 181 -2.55 8.34 -9.14
C PHE A 181 -3.99 7.97 -8.81
N ILE A 182 -4.19 6.85 -8.14
CA ILE A 182 -5.52 6.36 -7.73
C ILE A 182 -6.17 7.36 -6.76
N GLN A 183 -5.43 7.85 -5.75
CA GLN A 183 -5.91 8.89 -4.85
C GLN A 183 -6.41 10.11 -5.62
N SER A 184 -5.62 10.62 -6.57
CA SER A 184 -6.01 11.78 -7.38
C SER A 184 -7.24 11.54 -8.24
N LYS A 185 -7.40 10.33 -8.78
CA LYS A 185 -8.59 9.94 -9.56
C LYS A 185 -9.84 9.89 -8.70
N VAL A 186 -9.76 9.27 -7.53
CA VAL A 186 -10.89 9.14 -6.60
C VAL A 186 -11.37 10.51 -6.11
N LEU A 187 -10.43 11.39 -5.71
CA LEU A 187 -10.74 12.78 -5.35
C LEU A 187 -11.36 13.56 -6.54
N GLY A 188 -10.86 13.33 -7.76
CA GLY A 188 -11.39 13.93 -8.98
C GLY A 188 -12.81 13.45 -9.35
N MET A 189 -13.23 12.30 -8.84
CA MET A 189 -14.60 11.78 -8.98
C MET A 189 -15.54 12.30 -7.88
N GLY A 190 -15.05 13.11 -6.93
CA GLY A 190 -15.83 13.71 -5.85
C GLY A 190 -15.98 12.82 -4.60
N TYR A 191 -15.17 11.77 -4.48
CA TYR A 191 -15.14 10.92 -3.27
C TYR A 191 -14.04 11.35 -2.32
N ASP A 192 -14.26 11.10 -1.03
CA ASP A 192 -13.28 11.34 0.01
C ASP A 192 -12.21 10.24 0.04
N VAL A 193 -11.02 10.63 0.51
CA VAL A 193 -9.91 9.74 0.83
C VAL A 193 -9.57 9.93 2.30
N VAL A 194 -9.52 8.85 3.06
CA VAL A 194 -9.27 8.90 4.51
C VAL A 194 -8.03 8.08 4.88
N PHE A 195 -7.39 8.49 5.96
CA PHE A 195 -6.32 7.73 6.62
C PHE A 195 -6.86 7.11 7.91
N ASN A 196 -6.64 5.79 8.10
CA ASN A 196 -7.00 5.15 9.36
C ASN A 196 -5.73 4.76 10.15
N PRO A 197 -5.42 5.43 11.27
CA PRO A 197 -4.24 5.13 12.07
C PRO A 197 -4.28 3.73 12.70
N ASN A 198 -5.46 3.10 12.82
CA ASN A 198 -5.62 1.77 13.39
C ASN A 198 -5.43 0.64 12.35
N ALA A 199 -5.50 0.96 11.06
CA ALA A 199 -5.25 -0.02 10.00
C ALA A 199 -3.75 -0.27 9.83
N ILE A 200 -3.14 -0.96 10.80
CA ILE A 200 -1.68 -1.13 10.88
C ILE A 200 -1.21 -2.23 9.93
N VAL A 201 -0.18 -1.90 9.16
CA VAL A 201 0.54 -2.85 8.31
C VAL A 201 2.05 -2.74 8.56
N LEU A 202 2.68 -3.84 8.99
CA LEU A 202 4.10 -3.87 9.28
C LEU A 202 4.90 -4.08 8.00
N PHE A 203 6.08 -3.46 7.91
CA PHE A 203 7.00 -3.66 6.80
C PHE A 203 8.47 -3.64 7.25
N LYS A 204 9.33 -4.27 6.47
CA LYS A 204 10.78 -4.29 6.73
C LYS A 204 11.39 -2.95 6.26
N PRO A 205 12.09 -2.20 7.13
CA PRO A 205 12.77 -0.96 6.73
C PRO A 205 13.98 -1.27 5.81
N ALA A 206 14.48 -0.25 5.13
CA ALA A 206 15.67 -0.37 4.30
C ALA A 206 16.88 -0.88 5.11
N LYS A 207 17.56 -1.91 4.60
CA LYS A 207 18.74 -2.51 5.27
C LYS A 207 20.04 -1.82 4.88
N THR A 208 20.12 -1.30 3.67
CA THR A 208 21.31 -0.65 3.13
C THR A 208 21.02 0.79 2.70
N PHE A 209 22.06 1.61 2.58
CA PHE A 209 21.92 2.96 2.00
C PHE A 209 21.47 2.93 0.54
N VAL A 210 21.84 1.89 -0.20
CA VAL A 210 21.39 1.69 -1.58
C VAL A 210 19.87 1.47 -1.62
N ASP A 211 19.33 0.64 -0.74
CA ASP A 211 17.89 0.41 -0.65
C ASP A 211 17.14 1.69 -0.26
N PHE A 212 17.65 2.40 0.76
CA PHE A 212 17.05 3.66 1.21
C PHE A 212 17.03 4.71 0.09
N SER A 213 18.18 4.96 -0.55
CA SER A 213 18.29 5.93 -1.64
C SER A 213 17.42 5.54 -2.84
N SER A 214 17.35 4.25 -3.16
CA SER A 214 16.50 3.73 -4.25
C SER A 214 15.02 3.99 -3.98
N GLN A 215 14.55 3.83 -2.74
CA GLN A 215 13.18 4.15 -2.35
C GLN A 215 12.89 5.64 -2.51
N VAL A 216 13.79 6.52 -2.07
CA VAL A 216 13.66 7.99 -2.21
C VAL A 216 13.64 8.40 -3.68
N ILE A 217 14.59 7.90 -4.48
CA ILE A 217 14.66 8.18 -5.93
C ILE A 217 13.40 7.70 -6.64
N ARG A 218 12.90 6.50 -6.31
CA ARG A 218 11.64 5.98 -6.86
C ARG A 218 10.45 6.89 -6.54
N ALA A 219 10.35 7.38 -5.31
CA ALA A 219 9.30 8.32 -4.91
C ALA A 219 9.39 9.63 -5.70
N ILE A 220 10.58 10.24 -5.82
CA ILE A 220 10.81 11.47 -6.61
C ILE A 220 10.44 11.25 -8.08
N ASN A 221 10.89 10.14 -8.68
CA ASN A 221 10.60 9.82 -10.08
C ASN A 221 9.10 9.62 -10.31
N GLY A 222 8.39 8.97 -9.40
CA GLY A 222 6.93 8.82 -9.46
C GLY A 222 6.21 10.16 -9.46
N HIS A 223 6.57 11.07 -8.55
CA HIS A 223 6.02 12.42 -8.51
C HIS A 223 6.31 13.21 -9.79
N ASN A 224 7.53 13.12 -10.32
CA ASN A 224 7.92 13.80 -11.56
C ASN A 224 7.17 13.21 -12.77
N GLN A 225 6.93 11.89 -12.81
CA GLN A 225 6.16 11.23 -13.85
C GLN A 225 4.72 11.76 -13.87
N LEU A 226 4.05 11.86 -12.71
CA LEU A 226 2.70 12.40 -12.63
C LEU A 226 2.61 13.87 -13.02
N LYS A 227 3.62 14.70 -12.67
CA LYS A 227 3.70 16.08 -13.15
C LYS A 227 3.75 16.16 -14.69
N LYS A 228 4.57 15.33 -15.35
CA LYS A 228 4.67 15.29 -16.81
C LYS A 228 3.36 14.87 -17.47
N LEU A 229 2.62 13.97 -16.85
CA LEU A 229 1.30 13.53 -17.29
C LEU A 229 0.19 14.56 -17.00
N ARG A 230 0.53 15.76 -16.52
CA ARG A 230 -0.39 16.86 -16.16
C ARG A 230 -1.51 16.44 -15.20
N TYR A 231 -1.29 15.44 -14.36
CA TYR A 231 -2.21 15.12 -13.29
C TYR A 231 -2.25 16.28 -12.28
N LYS A 232 -3.43 16.89 -12.12
CA LYS A 232 -3.65 17.84 -11.04
C LYS A 232 -3.57 17.09 -9.72
N LYS A 233 -2.62 17.47 -8.87
CA LYS A 233 -2.64 17.11 -7.48
C LYS A 233 -3.77 17.88 -6.82
N ASN A 234 -4.79 17.20 -6.35
CA ASN A 234 -5.94 17.85 -5.73
C ASN A 234 -5.63 18.40 -4.34
N ASN A 235 -4.64 17.81 -3.65
CA ASN A 235 -4.21 18.25 -2.33
C ASN A 235 -2.67 18.24 -2.26
N HIS A 236 -2.10 19.36 -1.82
CA HIS A 236 -0.67 19.49 -1.57
C HIS A 236 -0.41 19.58 -0.08
N LEU A 237 0.63 18.90 0.39
CA LEU A 237 1.12 19.07 1.74
C LEU A 237 1.47 20.54 1.99
N SER A 238 0.89 21.11 3.03
CA SER A 238 1.24 22.45 3.50
C SER A 238 2.69 22.47 4.00
N ILE A 239 3.50 23.42 3.50
CA ILE A 239 4.89 23.60 3.96
C ILE A 239 4.93 23.81 5.48
N LYS A 240 3.96 24.55 6.02
CA LYS A 240 3.84 24.78 7.47
C LYS A 240 3.65 23.45 8.22
N THR A 241 2.70 22.63 7.81
CA THR A 241 2.45 21.32 8.42
C THR A 241 3.70 20.44 8.29
N ALA A 242 4.29 20.36 7.09
CA ALA A 242 5.50 19.57 6.86
C ALA A 242 6.63 19.94 7.84
N LEU A 243 6.92 21.24 8.00
CA LEU A 243 7.99 21.71 8.89
C LEU A 243 7.65 21.50 10.37
N VAL A 244 6.42 21.81 10.79
CA VAL A 244 6.02 21.65 12.20
C VAL A 244 6.12 20.18 12.61
N GLU A 245 5.59 19.27 11.79
CA GLU A 245 5.63 17.83 12.10
C GLU A 245 7.07 17.27 11.98
N PHE A 246 7.89 17.76 11.03
CA PHE A 246 9.30 17.41 10.96
C PHE A 246 10.04 17.73 12.25
N PHE A 247 9.91 18.96 12.77
CA PHE A 247 10.55 19.36 14.04
C PHE A 247 9.99 18.57 15.23
N ARG A 248 8.68 18.29 15.27
CA ARG A 248 8.06 17.50 16.33
C ARG A 248 8.65 16.09 16.39
N VAL A 249 8.76 15.42 15.24
CA VAL A 249 9.34 14.07 15.16
C VAL A 249 10.83 14.10 15.43
N THR A 250 11.56 15.12 14.94
CA THR A 250 13.00 15.28 15.25
C THR A 250 13.27 15.40 16.75
N MET A 251 12.44 16.11 17.49
CA MET A 251 12.57 16.22 18.95
C MET A 251 12.34 14.85 19.68
N ARG A 252 11.56 13.96 19.08
CA ARG A 252 11.29 12.61 19.63
C ARG A 252 12.33 11.59 19.18
N ASN A 253 12.85 11.72 17.97
CA ASN A 253 13.72 10.76 17.31
C ASN A 253 14.92 11.46 16.62
N ALA A 254 15.78 12.10 17.41
CA ALA A 254 16.93 12.84 16.90
C ALA A 254 17.94 11.96 16.14
N PHE A 255 18.13 10.70 16.56
CA PHE A 255 19.00 9.76 15.86
C PHE A 255 18.47 9.34 14.50
N GLY A 256 17.15 9.15 14.39
CA GLY A 256 16.50 8.90 13.10
C GLY A 256 16.66 10.07 12.14
N ALA A 257 16.46 11.30 12.62
CA ALA A 257 16.65 12.51 11.83
C ALA A 257 18.08 12.64 11.27
N LEU A 258 19.10 12.41 12.08
CA LEU A 258 20.51 12.42 11.63
C LEU A 258 20.77 11.32 10.57
N SER A 259 20.14 10.17 10.70
CA SER A 259 20.31 9.05 9.75
C SER A 259 19.71 9.33 8.37
N THR A 260 18.82 10.32 8.22
CA THR A 260 18.26 10.72 6.92
C THR A 260 19.16 11.73 6.18
N CYS A 261 20.12 12.34 6.87
CA CYS A 261 21.04 13.32 6.30
C CYS A 261 22.35 12.69 5.79
N LEU A 262 22.61 11.42 6.09
CA LEU A 262 23.78 10.66 5.62
C LEU A 262 23.47 9.92 4.33
#